data_5f20819545c2755b745349a15f7255f1
#
_entry.id   5f20819545c2755b745349a15f7255f1
#
_cell.length_a   1.000
_cell.length_b   1.000
_cell.length_c   1.000
_cell.angle_alpha   90.00
_cell.angle_beta   90.00
_cell.angle_gamma   90.00
#
_symmetry.space_group_name_H-M   'P 1'
#
loop_
_entity.id
_entity.type
_entity.pdbx_description
1 polymer ?
#
loop_
_entity_poly.entity_id
_entity_poly.type
_entity_poly.pdbx_seq_one_letter_code
_entity_poly.pdbx_strand_id
1 'polypeptide(L)'
;MLHTIDELSKDEKIAKQKPRFIFVTDFEKGVAIDTRKKLNKEFELTALGELEQVNFFLPLSGAEIYRVENNNKADRDAAYKLGEVYDLLVADNPDWVEKGTHQLNLFLSRLLFCFFAEDTGIFETKNIFTEALVNNTKADGSDVDDFLDILFLKLYSKPGNKIDFPDYLKGFPYVNGGLFRDKIDCPKFSKKARQILIDTGELEWADINLDIFGSMIQAVADPEERNNLGMHYTSVVNIKKLIKPLFLDELYEEFEKNKDNARALDKLLVRMSKIKFFDPACGSGNFLIITYKELRNLEIEIIKQLIDLNSGVAEERQSVQSKIGFDANGAKTIVSDVQSKMNFSGTQSKIYFTEISLTQFYGIEIKDFAHEMAILSLWLGECKFQ
;
A
#
# COMPACT_ATOMS: atom_id res chain seq x y z
N MET A 1 -7.29 5.39 -42.54
CA MET A 1 -7.58 4.53 -41.36
C MET A 1 -8.17 5.30 -40.19
N LEU A 2 -7.56 6.39 -39.69
CA LEU A 2 -8.10 7.14 -38.55
C LEU A 2 -9.51 7.72 -38.78
N HIS A 3 -9.79 8.23 -39.98
CA HIS A 3 -11.12 8.71 -40.36
C HIS A 3 -12.15 7.57 -40.40
N THR A 4 -11.78 6.45 -41.01
CA THR A 4 -12.64 5.26 -41.15
C THR A 4 -12.99 4.65 -39.80
N ILE A 5 -12.02 4.56 -38.85
CA ILE A 5 -12.27 3.99 -37.52
C ILE A 5 -13.16 4.93 -36.69
N ASP A 6 -13.04 6.26 -36.88
CA ASP A 6 -13.90 7.24 -36.23
C ASP A 6 -15.34 7.15 -36.75
N GLU A 7 -15.53 7.00 -38.08
CA GLU A 7 -16.85 6.76 -38.68
C GLU A 7 -17.48 5.47 -38.15
N LEU A 8 -16.72 4.36 -38.14
CA LEU A 8 -17.22 3.07 -37.63
C LEU A 8 -17.59 3.14 -36.14
N SER A 9 -16.85 3.92 -35.37
CA SER A 9 -17.15 4.07 -33.94
C SER A 9 -18.43 4.85 -33.65
N LYS A 10 -18.86 5.69 -34.60
CA LYS A 10 -20.07 6.52 -34.54
C LYS A 10 -21.28 5.89 -35.26
N ASP A 11 -21.09 4.81 -35.98
CA ASP A 11 -22.17 4.14 -36.71
C ASP A 11 -23.16 3.48 -35.73
N GLU A 12 -24.44 3.86 -35.85
CA GLU A 12 -25.50 3.34 -34.96
C GLU A 12 -25.71 1.84 -35.08
N LYS A 13 -25.45 1.22 -36.22
CA LYS A 13 -25.63 -0.22 -36.45
C LYS A 13 -24.51 -0.99 -35.69
N ILE A 14 -23.28 -0.46 -35.72
CA ILE A 14 -22.14 -1.02 -35.00
C ILE A 14 -22.31 -0.81 -33.50
N ALA A 15 -22.74 0.39 -33.09
CA ALA A 15 -23.00 0.70 -31.68
C ALA A 15 -24.06 -0.21 -31.04
N LYS A 16 -25.10 -0.60 -31.81
CA LYS A 16 -26.13 -1.55 -31.35
C LYS A 16 -25.57 -2.93 -31.05
N GLN A 17 -24.53 -3.39 -31.75
CA GLN A 17 -23.89 -4.68 -31.56
C GLN A 17 -22.88 -4.68 -30.37
N LYS A 18 -22.54 -3.50 -29.87
CA LYS A 18 -21.59 -3.32 -28.75
C LYS A 18 -20.29 -4.09 -28.92
N PRO A 19 -19.60 -4.02 -30.09
CA PRO A 19 -18.35 -4.73 -30.29
C PRO A 19 -17.31 -4.25 -29.25
N ARG A 20 -16.50 -5.17 -28.74
CA ARG A 20 -15.42 -4.82 -27.81
C ARG A 20 -14.30 -4.04 -28.53
N PHE A 21 -13.95 -4.47 -29.74
CA PHE A 21 -12.91 -3.85 -30.53
C PHE A 21 -13.44 -3.48 -31.91
N ILE A 22 -12.99 -2.32 -32.41
CA ILE A 22 -13.08 -1.94 -33.81
C ILE A 22 -11.65 -1.88 -34.32
N PHE A 23 -11.36 -2.58 -35.41
CA PHE A 23 -10.03 -2.68 -36.00
C PHE A 23 -10.08 -2.35 -37.49
N VAL A 24 -9.19 -1.49 -37.92
CA VAL A 24 -9.02 -1.09 -39.34
C VAL A 24 -7.55 -1.25 -39.72
N THR A 25 -7.30 -1.85 -40.85
CA THR A 25 -5.93 -2.07 -41.36
C THR A 25 -5.86 -1.82 -42.88
N ASP A 26 -4.70 -1.39 -43.36
CA ASP A 26 -4.27 -1.39 -44.74
C ASP A 26 -3.30 -2.52 -45.09
N PHE A 27 -3.18 -3.49 -44.20
CA PHE A 27 -2.24 -4.63 -44.23
C PHE A 27 -0.77 -4.30 -43.99
N GLU A 28 -0.39 -3.05 -43.80
CA GLU A 28 0.91 -2.63 -43.29
C GLU A 28 0.79 -2.14 -41.86
N LYS A 29 -0.23 -1.31 -41.58
CA LYS A 29 -0.57 -0.75 -40.29
C LYS A 29 -1.94 -1.18 -39.81
N GLY A 30 -2.12 -1.20 -38.51
CA GLY A 30 -3.39 -1.41 -37.87
C GLY A 30 -3.74 -0.26 -36.93
N VAL A 31 -5.00 0.16 -36.91
CA VAL A 31 -5.57 1.05 -35.89
C VAL A 31 -6.71 0.33 -35.23
N ALA A 32 -6.68 0.26 -33.90
CA ALA A 32 -7.69 -0.41 -33.10
C ALA A 32 -8.27 0.50 -32.02
N ILE A 33 -9.56 0.35 -31.74
CA ILE A 33 -10.24 0.99 -30.61
C ILE A 33 -10.82 -0.07 -29.70
N ASP A 34 -10.49 -0.05 -28.41
CA ASP A 34 -11.25 -0.72 -27.34
C ASP A 34 -12.43 0.17 -26.97
N THR A 35 -13.63 -0.19 -27.37
CA THR A 35 -14.84 0.62 -27.19
C THR A 35 -15.27 0.76 -25.74
N ARG A 36 -14.87 -0.19 -24.87
CA ARG A 36 -15.18 -0.13 -23.43
C ARG A 36 -14.22 0.79 -22.68
N LYS A 37 -12.93 0.72 -23.02
CA LYS A 37 -11.89 1.53 -22.36
C LYS A 37 -11.66 2.87 -23.04
N LYS A 38 -12.25 3.08 -24.24
CA LYS A 38 -12.05 4.26 -25.10
C LYS A 38 -10.56 4.53 -25.39
N LEU A 39 -9.79 3.45 -25.55
CA LEU A 39 -8.36 3.50 -25.86
C LEU A 39 -8.16 3.21 -27.34
N ASN A 40 -7.35 4.07 -27.98
CA ASN A 40 -6.95 3.90 -29.39
C ASN A 40 -5.49 3.43 -29.42
N LYS A 41 -5.18 2.55 -30.36
CA LYS A 41 -3.82 2.08 -30.60
C LYS A 41 -3.54 1.97 -32.09
N GLU A 42 -2.38 2.51 -32.49
CA GLU A 42 -1.82 2.36 -33.83
C GLU A 42 -0.53 1.56 -33.75
N PHE A 43 -0.32 0.61 -34.66
CA PHE A 43 0.84 -0.27 -34.69
C PHE A 43 1.09 -0.81 -36.10
N GLU A 44 2.33 -1.19 -36.36
CA GLU A 44 2.68 -1.95 -37.57
C GLU A 44 2.16 -3.39 -37.44
N LEU A 45 1.57 -3.97 -38.48
CA LEU A 45 1.04 -5.34 -38.42
C LEU A 45 2.10 -6.37 -38.11
N THR A 46 3.35 -6.14 -38.49
CA THR A 46 4.51 -6.98 -38.15
C THR A 46 4.77 -7.03 -36.64
N ALA A 47 4.38 -5.99 -35.89
CA ALA A 47 4.53 -5.88 -34.45
C ALA A 47 3.34 -6.49 -33.66
N LEU A 48 2.32 -7.06 -34.34
CA LEU A 48 1.11 -7.59 -33.69
C LEU A 48 1.44 -8.69 -32.65
N GLY A 49 2.52 -9.44 -32.84
CA GLY A 49 2.99 -10.46 -31.89
C GLY A 49 3.78 -9.93 -30.70
N GLU A 50 4.08 -8.63 -30.63
CA GLU A 50 4.76 -8.05 -29.51
C GLU A 50 3.86 -7.99 -28.29
N LEU A 51 4.47 -8.10 -27.10
CA LEU A 51 3.75 -8.19 -25.83
C LEU A 51 2.76 -7.03 -25.60
N GLU A 52 3.09 -5.85 -26.10
CA GLU A 52 2.26 -4.67 -25.96
C GLU A 52 0.96 -4.74 -26.76
N GLN A 53 1.02 -5.24 -27.99
CA GLN A 53 -0.13 -5.42 -28.87
C GLN A 53 -0.97 -6.63 -28.44
N VAL A 54 -0.30 -7.73 -28.09
CA VAL A 54 -0.95 -8.92 -27.50
C VAL A 54 -1.75 -8.51 -26.27
N ASN A 55 -1.17 -7.72 -25.37
CA ASN A 55 -1.84 -7.23 -24.19
C ASN A 55 -3.04 -6.33 -24.48
N PHE A 56 -2.99 -5.51 -25.53
CA PHE A 56 -4.13 -4.68 -25.95
C PHE A 56 -5.32 -5.54 -26.38
N PHE A 57 -5.08 -6.63 -27.10
CA PHE A 57 -6.11 -7.52 -27.63
C PHE A 57 -6.45 -8.71 -26.71
N LEU A 58 -5.79 -8.87 -25.59
CA LEU A 58 -6.03 -9.98 -24.64
C LEU A 58 -7.50 -10.15 -24.25
N PRO A 59 -8.33 -9.09 -24.13
CA PRO A 59 -9.76 -9.26 -23.88
C PRO A 59 -10.53 -10.06 -24.93
N LEU A 60 -10.00 -10.23 -26.16
CA LEU A 60 -10.59 -11.12 -27.17
C LEU A 60 -10.49 -12.61 -26.79
N SER A 61 -9.51 -12.99 -26.00
CA SER A 61 -9.34 -14.36 -25.47
C SER A 61 -10.14 -14.61 -24.17
N GLY A 62 -10.91 -13.62 -23.71
CA GLY A 62 -11.62 -13.70 -22.44
C GLY A 62 -10.75 -13.35 -21.21
N ALA A 63 -9.46 -13.09 -21.43
CA ALA A 63 -8.55 -12.66 -20.38
C ALA A 63 -8.49 -11.12 -20.35
N GLU A 64 -9.12 -10.48 -19.38
CA GLU A 64 -8.93 -9.05 -19.17
C GLU A 64 -7.63 -8.80 -18.43
N ILE A 65 -6.62 -8.23 -19.11
CA ILE A 65 -5.56 -7.55 -18.36
C ILE A 65 -6.21 -6.28 -17.80
N TYR A 66 -6.50 -6.32 -16.52
CA TYR A 66 -6.68 -5.09 -15.77
C TYR A 66 -5.30 -4.43 -15.67
N ARG A 67 -4.98 -3.51 -16.59
CA ARG A 67 -3.99 -2.49 -16.27
C ARG A 67 -4.57 -1.79 -15.05
N VAL A 68 -3.94 -2.02 -13.92
CA VAL A 68 -4.11 -1.16 -12.75
C VAL A 68 -3.73 0.22 -13.28
N GLU A 69 -4.72 1.10 -13.46
CA GLU A 69 -4.51 2.50 -13.89
C GLU A 69 -3.66 3.30 -12.88
N ASN A 70 -3.26 2.66 -11.80
CA ASN A 70 -2.37 3.15 -10.76
C ASN A 70 -1.04 2.37 -10.68
N ASN A 71 -0.45 1.97 -11.81
CA ASN A 71 0.97 1.64 -11.79
C ASN A 71 1.75 2.95 -11.65
N ASN A 72 1.75 3.48 -10.43
CA ASN A 72 2.65 4.53 -10.03
C ASN A 72 4.07 4.09 -10.43
N LYS A 73 4.85 4.98 -11.02
CA LYS A 73 6.25 4.70 -11.36
C LYS A 73 7.02 4.24 -10.12
N ALA A 74 6.74 4.84 -8.96
CA ALA A 74 7.33 4.48 -7.68
C ALA A 74 7.10 3.00 -7.31
N ASP A 75 5.88 2.48 -7.52
CA ASP A 75 5.54 1.09 -7.24
C ASP A 75 6.39 0.10 -8.06
N ARG A 76 6.60 0.39 -9.34
CA ARG A 76 7.42 -0.45 -10.24
C ARG A 76 8.90 -0.38 -9.92
N ASP A 77 9.39 0.84 -9.66
CA ASP A 77 10.81 1.06 -9.36
C ASP A 77 11.17 0.37 -8.04
N ALA A 78 10.30 0.42 -7.04
CA ALA A 78 10.47 -0.27 -5.77
C ALA A 78 10.45 -1.80 -5.93
N ALA A 79 9.49 -2.35 -6.69
CA ALA A 79 9.42 -3.79 -6.96
C ALA A 79 10.66 -4.29 -7.69
N TYR A 80 11.15 -3.54 -8.67
CA TYR A 80 12.36 -3.88 -9.40
C TYR A 80 13.61 -3.88 -8.49
N LYS A 81 13.79 -2.82 -7.71
CA LYS A 81 14.93 -2.68 -6.78
C LYS A 81 14.94 -3.77 -5.70
N LEU A 82 13.78 -4.09 -5.12
CA LEU A 82 13.67 -5.19 -4.17
C LEU A 82 13.99 -6.54 -4.80
N GLY A 83 13.58 -6.76 -6.06
CA GLY A 83 13.95 -7.96 -6.81
C GLY A 83 15.46 -8.07 -6.99
N GLU A 84 16.16 -6.96 -7.32
CA GLU A 84 17.62 -6.93 -7.41
C GLU A 84 18.29 -7.22 -6.05
N VAL A 85 17.78 -6.66 -4.95
CA VAL A 85 18.28 -6.97 -3.60
C VAL A 85 18.14 -8.46 -3.31
N TYR A 86 16.96 -9.04 -3.57
CA TYR A 86 16.68 -10.44 -3.35
C TYR A 86 17.65 -11.34 -4.14
N ASP A 87 17.76 -11.12 -5.46
CA ASP A 87 18.60 -11.94 -6.33
C ASP A 87 20.07 -11.95 -5.88
N LEU A 88 20.59 -10.79 -5.45
CA LEU A 88 21.94 -10.69 -4.93
C LEU A 88 22.10 -11.38 -3.57
N LEU A 89 21.14 -11.23 -2.67
CA LEU A 89 21.19 -11.90 -1.37
C LEU A 89 21.11 -13.42 -1.50
N VAL A 90 20.30 -13.93 -2.41
CA VAL A 90 20.23 -15.37 -2.72
C VAL A 90 21.54 -15.87 -3.31
N ALA A 91 22.14 -15.11 -4.23
CA ALA A 91 23.41 -15.49 -4.84
C ALA A 91 24.59 -15.44 -3.85
N ASP A 92 24.59 -14.43 -2.96
CA ASP A 92 25.67 -14.24 -1.97
C ASP A 92 25.54 -15.20 -0.77
N ASN A 93 24.33 -15.80 -0.53
CA ASN A 93 24.04 -16.61 0.66
C ASN A 93 23.32 -17.94 0.32
N PRO A 94 23.93 -18.87 -0.42
CA PRO A 94 23.28 -20.13 -0.81
C PRO A 94 22.84 -20.94 0.42
N ASP A 95 23.69 -21.05 1.47
CA ASP A 95 23.39 -21.78 2.70
C ASP A 95 22.23 -21.16 3.49
N TRP A 96 22.01 -19.84 3.33
CA TRP A 96 20.94 -19.12 4.01
C TRP A 96 19.59 -19.45 3.38
N VAL A 97 19.56 -19.62 2.05
CA VAL A 97 18.36 -20.02 1.32
C VAL A 97 17.95 -21.46 1.67
N GLU A 98 18.90 -22.37 1.88
CA GLU A 98 18.65 -23.75 2.27
C GLU A 98 18.02 -23.86 3.69
N LYS A 99 18.25 -22.89 4.57
CA LYS A 99 17.65 -22.83 5.91
C LYS A 99 16.14 -22.53 5.92
N GLY A 100 15.58 -22.15 4.76
CA GLY A 100 14.15 -21.98 4.59
C GLY A 100 13.72 -20.57 4.16
N THR A 101 12.69 -20.52 3.34
CA THR A 101 12.12 -19.27 2.78
C THR A 101 11.54 -18.35 3.87
N HIS A 102 11.17 -18.88 5.04
CA HIS A 102 10.60 -18.10 6.14
C HIS A 102 11.53 -16.99 6.64
N GLN A 103 12.82 -17.28 6.87
CA GLN A 103 13.77 -16.27 7.35
C GLN A 103 14.01 -15.18 6.31
N LEU A 104 14.09 -15.56 5.04
CA LEU A 104 14.24 -14.63 3.93
C LEU A 104 13.05 -13.67 3.84
N ASN A 105 11.86 -14.21 3.93
CA ASN A 105 10.62 -13.45 3.85
C ASN A 105 10.48 -12.47 5.02
N LEU A 106 10.78 -12.94 6.22
CA LEU A 106 10.75 -12.10 7.42
C LEU A 106 11.82 -10.99 7.34
N PHE A 107 13.00 -11.31 6.83
CA PHE A 107 14.07 -10.34 6.59
C PHE A 107 13.63 -9.25 5.60
N LEU A 108 13.08 -9.64 4.44
CA LEU A 108 12.58 -8.68 3.45
C LEU A 108 11.44 -7.82 3.99
N SER A 109 10.54 -8.41 4.77
CA SER A 109 9.45 -7.68 5.42
C SER A 109 9.97 -6.62 6.39
N ARG A 110 11.05 -6.93 7.13
CA ARG A 110 11.73 -5.97 8.03
C ARG A 110 12.42 -4.83 7.27
N LEU A 111 13.05 -5.13 6.14
CA LEU A 111 13.64 -4.10 5.28
C LEU A 111 12.57 -3.17 4.71
N LEU A 112 11.49 -3.73 4.16
CA LEU A 112 10.35 -2.97 3.67
C LEU A 112 9.77 -2.04 4.74
N PHE A 113 9.60 -2.59 5.95
CA PHE A 113 9.17 -1.79 7.08
C PHE A 113 10.11 -0.60 7.33
N CYS A 114 11.42 -0.84 7.38
CA CYS A 114 12.40 0.21 7.67
C CYS A 114 12.38 1.33 6.62
N PHE A 115 12.32 0.98 5.33
CA PHE A 115 12.21 1.96 4.24
C PHE A 115 10.92 2.78 4.32
N PHE A 116 9.79 2.10 4.54
CA PHE A 116 8.53 2.80 4.66
C PHE A 116 8.46 3.68 5.91
N ALA A 117 9.00 3.20 7.03
CA ALA A 117 8.97 3.88 8.32
C ALA A 117 9.77 5.19 8.33
N GLU A 118 10.89 5.26 7.57
CA GLU A 118 11.70 6.47 7.50
C GLU A 118 11.04 7.58 6.67
N ASP A 119 10.19 7.22 5.69
CA ASP A 119 9.55 8.20 4.81
C ASP A 119 8.15 8.63 5.29
N THR A 120 7.50 7.82 6.13
CA THR A 120 6.12 8.08 6.56
C THR A 120 6.00 8.69 7.95
N GLY A 121 7.13 9.01 8.59
CA GLY A 121 7.17 9.63 9.91
C GLY A 121 6.93 8.64 11.06
N ILE A 122 6.96 7.32 10.81
CA ILE A 122 7.00 6.29 11.85
C ILE A 122 8.32 6.39 12.62
N PHE A 123 9.41 6.59 11.89
CA PHE A 123 10.65 7.08 12.47
C PHE A 123 10.59 8.62 12.49
N GLU A 124 10.97 9.24 13.61
CA GLU A 124 10.86 10.68 13.79
C GLU A 124 11.71 11.49 12.78
N THR A 125 12.81 10.90 12.30
CA THR A 125 13.73 11.52 11.35
C THR A 125 13.60 10.85 9.99
N LYS A 126 13.35 11.64 8.94
CA LYS A 126 13.32 11.15 7.54
C LYS A 126 14.70 10.59 7.17
N ASN A 127 14.73 9.52 6.40
CA ASN A 127 15.92 8.82 5.89
C ASN A 127 16.87 8.27 6.99
N ILE A 128 16.42 8.17 8.24
CA ILE A 128 17.27 7.76 9.38
C ILE A 128 17.86 6.36 9.18
N PHE A 129 17.12 5.43 8.58
CA PHE A 129 17.58 4.07 8.31
C PHE A 129 18.65 4.06 7.22
N THR A 130 18.37 4.70 6.09
CA THR A 130 19.28 4.78 4.95
C THR A 130 20.56 5.53 5.32
N GLU A 131 20.46 6.65 6.03
CA GLU A 131 21.65 7.39 6.52
C GLU A 131 22.45 6.60 7.54
N ALA A 132 21.80 5.89 8.47
CA ALA A 132 22.50 5.05 9.44
C ALA A 132 23.25 3.90 8.73
N LEU A 133 22.64 3.27 7.73
CA LEU A 133 23.26 2.23 6.92
C LEU A 133 24.49 2.76 6.16
N VAL A 134 24.38 3.92 5.52
CA VAL A 134 25.47 4.54 4.75
C VAL A 134 26.64 4.87 5.67
N ASN A 135 26.37 5.50 6.81
CA ASN A 135 27.40 6.09 7.68
C ASN A 135 28.05 5.08 8.65
N ASN A 136 27.37 3.97 8.95
CA ASN A 136 27.81 3.02 9.98
C ASN A 136 28.08 1.61 9.45
N THR A 137 28.21 1.43 8.13
CA THR A 137 28.64 0.16 7.52
C THR A 137 29.79 0.38 6.54
N LYS A 138 30.63 -0.65 6.40
CA LYS A 138 31.76 -0.61 5.47
C LYS A 138 31.33 -0.64 4.03
N ALA A 139 32.08 0.05 3.18
CA ALA A 139 31.77 0.16 1.76
C ALA A 139 31.81 -1.18 1.01
N ASP A 140 32.48 -2.21 1.55
CA ASP A 140 32.52 -3.57 1.00
C ASP A 140 31.31 -4.43 1.39
N GLY A 141 30.46 -3.95 2.30
CA GLY A 141 29.26 -4.64 2.77
C GLY A 141 29.50 -5.68 3.86
N SER A 142 30.74 -5.88 4.31
CA SER A 142 31.15 -7.00 5.18
C SER A 142 30.55 -6.97 6.60
N ASP A 143 29.90 -5.90 6.99
CA ASP A 143 29.30 -5.69 8.34
C ASP A 143 27.83 -5.22 8.29
N VAL A 144 27.19 -5.29 7.12
CA VAL A 144 25.79 -4.89 6.98
C VAL A 144 24.87 -5.82 7.75
N ASP A 145 25.15 -7.12 7.79
CA ASP A 145 24.40 -8.09 8.56
C ASP A 145 24.47 -7.80 10.07
N ASP A 146 25.67 -7.52 10.61
CA ASP A 146 25.86 -7.13 12.01
C ASP A 146 25.09 -5.84 12.35
N PHE A 147 25.13 -4.84 11.46
CA PHE A 147 24.36 -3.61 11.60
C PHE A 147 22.85 -3.87 11.65
N LEU A 148 22.31 -4.69 10.73
CA LEU A 148 20.90 -5.00 10.66
C LEU A 148 20.44 -5.84 11.86
N ASP A 149 21.25 -6.77 12.33
CA ASP A 149 20.95 -7.57 13.54
C ASP A 149 20.80 -6.68 14.78
N ILE A 150 21.69 -5.71 14.97
CA ILE A 150 21.63 -4.77 16.09
C ILE A 150 20.44 -3.81 15.93
N LEU A 151 20.18 -3.33 14.72
CA LEU A 151 19.02 -2.47 14.44
C LEU A 151 17.70 -3.18 14.72
N PHE A 152 17.53 -4.43 14.24
CA PHE A 152 16.31 -5.20 14.49
C PHE A 152 16.10 -5.50 15.98
N LEU A 153 17.19 -5.75 16.71
CA LEU A 153 17.15 -5.86 18.17
C LEU A 153 16.72 -4.54 18.82
N LYS A 154 17.21 -3.39 18.32
CA LYS A 154 16.81 -2.06 18.82
C LYS A 154 15.33 -1.80 18.60
N LEU A 155 14.81 -2.10 17.40
CA LEU A 155 13.39 -1.92 17.05
C LEU A 155 12.48 -2.82 17.90
N TYR A 156 12.94 -3.98 18.32
CA TYR A 156 12.22 -4.88 19.24
C TYR A 156 12.32 -4.46 20.71
N SER A 157 13.32 -3.69 21.07
CA SER A 157 13.65 -3.40 22.47
C SER A 157 12.77 -2.31 23.07
N LYS A 158 11.99 -2.66 24.09
CA LYS A 158 11.12 -1.72 24.80
C LYS A 158 11.92 -0.60 25.47
N PRO A 159 11.35 0.62 25.59
CA PRO A 159 11.95 1.69 26.37
C PRO A 159 12.29 1.22 27.80
N GLY A 160 13.47 1.61 28.28
CA GLY A 160 13.94 1.24 29.63
C GLY A 160 14.62 -0.13 29.74
N ASN A 161 14.86 -0.84 28.64
CA ASN A 161 15.75 -2.00 28.65
C ASN A 161 17.18 -1.57 29.03
N LYS A 162 18.01 -2.56 29.49
CA LYS A 162 19.39 -2.31 29.93
C LYS A 162 20.43 -2.50 28.83
N ILE A 163 20.02 -2.65 27.58
CA ILE A 163 20.91 -2.83 26.43
C ILE A 163 21.47 -1.45 26.06
N ASP A 164 22.80 -1.36 26.05
CA ASP A 164 23.49 -0.16 25.58
C ASP A 164 23.65 -0.24 24.06
N PHE A 165 22.81 0.51 23.35
CA PHE A 165 22.85 0.58 21.88
C PHE A 165 23.80 1.68 21.44
N PRO A 166 24.50 1.48 20.29
CA PRO A 166 25.29 2.54 19.66
C PRO A 166 24.50 3.84 19.48
N ASP A 167 25.19 4.97 19.56
CA ASP A 167 24.55 6.29 19.50
C ASP A 167 23.71 6.49 18.24
N TYR A 168 24.15 5.97 17.10
CA TYR A 168 23.43 6.09 15.82
C TYR A 168 22.10 5.31 15.80
N LEU A 169 21.86 4.42 16.74
CA LEU A 169 20.58 3.69 16.87
C LEU A 169 19.63 4.33 17.89
N LYS A 170 20.06 5.32 18.67
CA LYS A 170 19.23 5.93 19.73
C LYS A 170 17.97 6.61 19.18
N GLY A 171 18.02 7.12 17.94
CA GLY A 171 16.90 7.75 17.27
C GLY A 171 15.80 6.78 16.77
N PHE A 172 16.05 5.46 16.78
CA PHE A 172 15.06 4.49 16.36
C PHE A 172 14.09 4.15 17.49
N PRO A 173 12.76 4.16 17.23
CA PRO A 173 11.76 3.85 18.24
C PRO A 173 11.66 2.35 18.54
N TYR A 174 10.94 2.01 19.60
CA TYR A 174 10.43 0.65 19.78
C TYR A 174 9.23 0.42 18.84
N VAL A 175 9.27 -0.66 18.06
CA VAL A 175 8.18 -1.06 17.18
C VAL A 175 7.35 -2.13 17.87
N ASN A 176 6.13 -1.74 18.28
CA ASN A 176 5.20 -2.68 18.89
C ASN A 176 4.60 -3.60 17.82
N GLY A 177 4.71 -4.92 18.02
CA GLY A 177 4.19 -5.92 17.07
C GLY A 177 5.08 -7.15 17.00
N GLY A 178 4.69 -8.12 16.18
CA GLY A 178 5.41 -9.38 16.01
C GLY A 178 6.62 -9.33 15.10
N LEU A 179 6.68 -8.34 14.19
CA LEU A 179 7.63 -8.28 13.08
C LEU A 179 9.10 -8.44 13.49
N PHE A 180 9.52 -7.81 14.60
CA PHE A 180 10.91 -7.86 15.10
C PHE A 180 11.10 -8.83 16.27
N ARG A 181 10.06 -9.57 16.69
CA ARG A 181 10.10 -10.44 17.87
C ARG A 181 11.08 -11.60 17.70
N ASP A 182 10.99 -12.28 16.57
CA ASP A 182 11.75 -13.50 16.37
C ASP A 182 13.16 -13.16 15.88
N LYS A 183 14.17 -13.81 16.48
CA LYS A 183 15.53 -13.62 16.04
C LYS A 183 15.72 -14.31 14.69
N ILE A 184 16.25 -13.58 13.73
CA ILE A 184 16.72 -14.12 12.45
C ILE A 184 18.22 -13.84 12.33
N ASP A 185 18.91 -14.68 11.57
CA ASP A 185 20.28 -14.37 11.18
C ASP A 185 20.21 -13.54 9.90
N CYS A 186 20.70 -12.30 9.91
CA CYS A 186 20.72 -11.48 8.70
C CYS A 186 21.69 -12.06 7.66
N PRO A 187 21.37 -11.98 6.35
CA PRO A 187 22.25 -12.48 5.31
C PRO A 187 23.50 -11.61 5.17
N LYS A 188 24.58 -12.18 4.67
CA LYS A 188 25.80 -11.44 4.31
C LYS A 188 25.55 -10.60 3.06
N PHE A 189 26.22 -9.46 3.01
CA PHE A 189 26.11 -8.53 1.90
C PHE A 189 27.44 -8.39 1.17
N SER A 190 27.40 -8.50 -0.16
CA SER A 190 28.47 -8.02 -1.00
C SER A 190 28.44 -6.50 -1.13
N LYS A 191 29.54 -5.92 -1.63
CA LYS A 191 29.58 -4.49 -1.96
C LYS A 191 28.41 -4.07 -2.87
N LYS A 192 28.07 -4.91 -3.86
CA LYS A 192 26.97 -4.64 -4.79
C LYS A 192 25.62 -4.71 -4.10
N ALA A 193 25.38 -5.72 -3.27
CA ALA A 193 24.15 -5.86 -2.51
C ALA A 193 23.93 -4.67 -1.55
N ARG A 194 24.99 -4.22 -0.86
CA ARG A 194 24.94 -3.01 -0.02
C ARG A 194 24.56 -1.76 -0.83
N GLN A 195 25.18 -1.56 -2.00
CA GLN A 195 24.87 -0.38 -2.81
C GLN A 195 23.42 -0.38 -3.28
N ILE A 196 22.90 -1.52 -3.77
CA ILE A 196 21.49 -1.61 -4.20
C ILE A 196 20.54 -1.43 -3.03
N LEU A 197 20.89 -1.91 -1.82
CA LEU A 197 20.10 -1.67 -0.62
C LEU A 197 19.98 -0.17 -0.31
N ILE A 198 21.09 0.58 -0.41
CA ILE A 198 21.10 2.04 -0.25
C ILE A 198 20.26 2.71 -1.34
N ASP A 199 20.49 2.36 -2.62
CA ASP A 199 19.71 2.90 -3.74
C ASP A 199 18.20 2.61 -3.63
N THR A 200 17.85 1.53 -2.93
CA THR A 200 16.46 1.18 -2.63
C THR A 200 15.88 2.10 -1.55
N GLY A 201 16.69 2.47 -0.56
CA GLY A 201 16.31 3.43 0.48
C GLY A 201 16.13 4.86 -0.03
N GLU A 202 16.78 5.21 -1.16
CA GLU A 202 16.63 6.55 -1.78
C GLU A 202 15.31 6.73 -2.55
N LEU A 203 14.47 5.68 -2.66
CA LEU A 203 13.14 5.80 -3.27
C LEU A 203 12.17 6.52 -2.32
N GLU A 204 11.17 7.22 -2.89
CA GLU A 204 10.10 7.86 -2.09
C GLU A 204 9.05 6.81 -1.68
N TRP A 205 9.30 6.13 -0.55
CA TRP A 205 8.44 5.05 -0.04
C TRP A 205 7.06 5.53 0.42
N ALA A 206 6.92 6.81 0.78
CA ALA A 206 5.63 7.42 1.10
C ALA A 206 4.65 7.41 -0.08
N ASP A 207 5.15 7.44 -1.32
CA ASP A 207 4.35 7.43 -2.54
C ASP A 207 3.93 6.01 -2.98
N ILE A 208 4.51 4.97 -2.35
CA ILE A 208 4.24 3.58 -2.70
C ILE A 208 2.91 3.14 -2.08
N ASN A 209 2.10 2.46 -2.89
CA ASN A 209 0.83 1.92 -2.42
C ASN A 209 1.04 0.66 -1.57
N LEU A 210 0.47 0.65 -0.37
CA LEU A 210 0.57 -0.49 0.56
C LEU A 210 -0.01 -1.78 0.02
N ASP A 211 -1.03 -1.67 -0.82
CA ASP A 211 -1.71 -2.80 -1.46
C ASP A 211 -0.85 -3.55 -2.47
N ILE A 212 0.31 -2.99 -2.88
CA ILE A 212 1.23 -3.69 -3.77
C ILE A 212 2.32 -4.48 -3.03
N PHE A 213 2.52 -4.29 -1.72
CA PHE A 213 3.58 -4.99 -1.00
C PHE A 213 3.46 -6.52 -1.14
N GLY A 214 2.24 -7.06 -1.02
CA GLY A 214 2.00 -8.47 -1.28
C GLY A 214 2.42 -8.90 -2.69
N SER A 215 2.10 -8.10 -3.72
CA SER A 215 2.45 -8.40 -5.10
C SER A 215 3.94 -8.19 -5.40
N MET A 216 4.57 -7.20 -4.76
CA MET A 216 6.02 -6.97 -4.89
C MET A 216 6.81 -8.17 -4.42
N ILE A 217 6.49 -8.70 -3.25
CA ILE A 217 7.20 -9.83 -2.69
C ILE A 217 6.81 -11.13 -3.38
N GLN A 218 5.57 -11.28 -3.86
CA GLN A 218 5.23 -12.38 -4.77
C GLN A 218 6.04 -12.34 -6.07
N ALA A 219 6.39 -11.16 -6.58
CA ALA A 219 7.27 -11.03 -7.73
C ALA A 219 8.72 -11.46 -7.43
N VAL A 220 9.11 -11.44 -6.17
CA VAL A 220 10.41 -11.88 -5.67
C VAL A 220 10.40 -13.37 -5.31
N ALA A 221 9.28 -13.93 -4.82
CA ALA A 221 9.16 -15.35 -4.51
C ALA A 221 9.12 -16.24 -5.77
N ASP A 222 9.49 -17.51 -5.62
CA ASP A 222 9.64 -18.48 -6.71
C ASP A 222 8.46 -18.50 -7.70
N PRO A 223 8.70 -18.32 -9.01
CA PRO A 223 7.68 -18.38 -10.06
C PRO A 223 6.87 -19.69 -10.10
N GLU A 224 7.47 -20.83 -9.73
CA GLU A 224 6.78 -22.13 -9.70
C GLU A 224 5.81 -22.25 -8.52
N GLU A 225 6.13 -21.67 -7.36
CA GLU A 225 5.21 -21.60 -6.22
C GLU A 225 4.00 -20.71 -6.50
N ARG A 226 4.13 -19.65 -7.31
CA ARG A 226 3.03 -18.77 -7.69
C ARG A 226 1.91 -19.52 -8.41
N ASN A 227 2.27 -20.41 -9.34
CA ASN A 227 1.31 -21.16 -10.15
C ASN A 227 0.62 -22.28 -9.36
N ASN A 228 1.30 -22.86 -8.37
CA ASN A 228 0.80 -24.02 -7.62
C ASN A 228 -0.08 -23.68 -6.41
N LEU A 229 0.02 -22.46 -5.89
CA LEU A 229 -0.61 -22.08 -4.61
C LEU A 229 -1.75 -21.06 -4.74
N GLY A 230 -2.14 -20.69 -5.97
CA GLY A 230 -3.25 -19.76 -6.17
C GLY A 230 -3.04 -18.40 -5.52
N MET A 231 -1.80 -18.00 -5.25
CA MET A 231 -1.45 -16.66 -4.73
C MET A 231 -1.59 -15.62 -5.84
N HIS A 232 -2.81 -15.42 -6.31
CA HIS A 232 -3.12 -14.36 -7.25
C HIS A 232 -3.43 -13.09 -6.49
N TYR A 233 -2.64 -12.06 -6.74
CA TYR A 233 -2.94 -10.70 -6.30
C TYR A 233 -4.30 -10.26 -6.84
N THR A 234 -5.22 -9.96 -5.93
CA THR A 234 -6.53 -9.42 -6.32
C THR A 234 -6.43 -7.90 -6.42
N SER A 235 -6.65 -7.36 -7.61
CA SER A 235 -6.55 -5.92 -7.84
C SER A 235 -7.56 -5.11 -7.01
N VAL A 236 -7.15 -3.89 -6.61
CA VAL A 236 -7.99 -2.93 -5.87
C VAL A 236 -9.37 -2.76 -6.51
N VAL A 237 -9.44 -2.70 -7.85
CA VAL A 237 -10.70 -2.56 -8.58
C VAL A 237 -11.63 -3.76 -8.34
N ASN A 238 -11.09 -4.98 -8.33
CA ASN A 238 -11.89 -6.19 -8.08
C ASN A 238 -12.29 -6.30 -6.62
N ILE A 239 -11.41 -5.93 -5.70
CA ILE A 239 -11.74 -5.85 -4.27
C ILE A 239 -12.89 -4.86 -4.05
N LYS A 240 -12.80 -3.65 -4.62
CA LYS A 240 -13.87 -2.65 -4.52
C LYS A 240 -15.20 -3.11 -5.12
N LYS A 241 -15.20 -3.89 -6.21
CA LYS A 241 -16.44 -4.48 -6.76
C LYS A 241 -17.12 -5.43 -5.78
N LEU A 242 -16.37 -6.05 -4.88
CA LEU A 242 -16.91 -6.94 -3.87
C LEU A 242 -17.35 -6.18 -2.62
N ILE A 243 -16.46 -5.34 -2.05
CA ILE A 243 -16.72 -4.67 -0.77
C ILE A 243 -17.77 -3.56 -0.86
N LYS A 244 -17.88 -2.90 -2.03
CA LYS A 244 -18.90 -1.85 -2.25
C LYS A 244 -20.31 -2.36 -2.00
N PRO A 245 -20.84 -3.34 -2.76
CA PRO A 245 -22.20 -3.81 -2.56
C PRO A 245 -22.38 -4.61 -1.25
N LEU A 246 -21.28 -5.12 -0.65
CA LEU A 246 -21.35 -5.92 0.56
C LEU A 246 -21.67 -5.09 1.81
N PHE A 247 -21.06 -3.91 1.95
CA PHE A 247 -21.24 -3.05 3.12
C PHE A 247 -20.92 -1.57 2.88
N LEU A 248 -20.03 -1.26 1.94
CA LEU A 248 -19.47 0.08 1.82
C LEU A 248 -20.50 1.07 1.26
N ASP A 249 -21.26 0.66 0.24
CA ASP A 249 -22.30 1.51 -0.36
C ASP A 249 -23.38 1.88 0.69
N GLU A 250 -23.79 0.94 1.54
CA GLU A 250 -24.75 1.19 2.64
C GLU A 250 -24.22 2.26 3.62
N LEU A 251 -22.93 2.18 3.98
CA LEU A 251 -22.30 3.14 4.89
C LEU A 251 -22.22 4.54 4.26
N TYR A 252 -21.88 4.62 2.97
CA TYR A 252 -21.86 5.89 2.25
C TYR A 252 -23.27 6.47 2.07
N GLU A 253 -24.28 5.66 1.78
CA GLU A 253 -25.68 6.09 1.71
C GLU A 253 -26.17 6.63 3.06
N GLU A 254 -25.82 5.96 4.17
CA GLU A 254 -26.16 6.42 5.52
C GLU A 254 -25.48 7.75 5.84
N PHE A 255 -24.21 7.93 5.46
CA PHE A 255 -23.48 9.19 5.58
C PHE A 255 -24.16 10.31 4.79
N GLU A 256 -24.41 10.11 3.49
CA GLU A 256 -25.03 11.10 2.61
C GLU A 256 -26.41 11.54 3.13
N LYS A 257 -27.24 10.59 3.58
CA LYS A 257 -28.57 10.83 4.11
C LYS A 257 -28.56 11.65 5.40
N ASN A 258 -27.48 11.59 6.16
CA ASN A 258 -27.39 12.20 7.48
C ASN A 258 -26.38 13.34 7.57
N LYS A 259 -25.91 13.89 6.45
CA LYS A 259 -24.87 14.93 6.41
C LYS A 259 -25.12 16.14 7.33
N ASP A 260 -26.40 16.50 7.51
CA ASP A 260 -26.79 17.66 8.33
C ASP A 260 -27.16 17.28 9.77
N ASN A 261 -26.95 16.02 10.19
CA ASN A 261 -27.32 15.52 11.48
C ASN A 261 -26.15 14.96 12.30
N ALA A 262 -25.50 15.82 13.08
CA ALA A 262 -24.32 15.46 13.86
C ALA A 262 -24.53 14.24 14.78
N ARG A 263 -25.74 14.09 15.40
CA ARG A 263 -26.03 12.93 16.26
C ARG A 263 -26.11 11.62 15.46
N ALA A 264 -26.61 11.65 14.23
CA ALA A 264 -26.68 10.49 13.36
C ALA A 264 -25.28 10.12 12.84
N LEU A 265 -24.45 11.12 12.52
CA LEU A 265 -23.06 10.92 12.12
C LEU A 265 -22.20 10.32 13.26
N ASP A 266 -22.36 10.80 14.50
CA ASP A 266 -21.71 10.18 15.67
C ASP A 266 -22.12 8.70 15.84
N LYS A 267 -23.39 8.36 15.61
CA LYS A 267 -23.86 6.97 15.66
C LYS A 267 -23.27 6.12 14.53
N LEU A 268 -23.11 6.70 13.34
CA LEU A 268 -22.50 6.01 12.21
C LEU A 268 -21.03 5.66 12.51
N LEU A 269 -20.25 6.59 13.09
CA LEU A 269 -18.88 6.29 13.55
C LEU A 269 -18.85 5.12 14.54
N VAL A 270 -19.74 5.14 15.57
CA VAL A 270 -19.84 4.04 16.53
C VAL A 270 -20.29 2.73 15.87
N ARG A 271 -21.15 2.78 14.84
CA ARG A 271 -21.54 1.60 14.06
C ARG A 271 -20.33 1.04 13.31
N MET A 272 -19.59 1.89 12.61
CA MET A 272 -18.40 1.51 11.84
C MET A 272 -17.34 0.84 12.73
N SER A 273 -17.09 1.36 13.94
CA SER A 273 -16.12 0.81 14.88
C SER A 273 -16.48 -0.59 15.41
N LYS A 274 -17.73 -1.02 15.27
CA LYS A 274 -18.21 -2.33 15.72
C LYS A 274 -18.24 -3.39 14.62
N ILE A 275 -18.11 -3.01 13.37
CA ILE A 275 -18.10 -3.97 12.26
C ILE A 275 -16.78 -4.76 12.33
N LYS A 276 -16.89 -6.07 12.18
CA LYS A 276 -15.73 -6.98 12.13
C LYS A 276 -15.62 -7.56 10.73
N PHE A 277 -14.41 -7.58 10.21
CA PHE A 277 -14.09 -8.08 8.89
C PHE A 277 -13.26 -9.36 9.03
N PHE A 278 -13.67 -10.40 8.32
CA PHE A 278 -13.01 -11.69 8.38
C PHE A 278 -12.78 -12.22 6.97
N ASP A 279 -11.52 -12.49 6.65
CA ASP A 279 -11.09 -13.12 5.40
C ASP A 279 -10.46 -14.48 5.71
N PRO A 280 -11.14 -15.60 5.37
CA PRO A 280 -10.66 -16.95 5.70
C PRO A 280 -9.48 -17.43 4.86
N ALA A 281 -9.08 -16.69 3.82
CA ALA A 281 -7.95 -16.99 2.93
C ALA A 281 -7.29 -15.67 2.49
N CYS A 282 -6.82 -14.90 3.47
CA CYS A 282 -6.50 -13.48 3.28
C CYS A 282 -5.25 -13.23 2.41
N GLY A 283 -4.43 -14.24 2.13
CA GLY A 283 -3.17 -14.04 1.41
C GLY A 283 -2.32 -12.97 2.08
N SER A 284 -1.83 -12.01 1.31
CA SER A 284 -1.12 -10.82 1.81
C SER A 284 -2.02 -9.74 2.42
N GLY A 285 -3.29 -10.04 2.67
CA GLY A 285 -4.23 -9.15 3.37
C GLY A 285 -4.87 -8.05 2.50
N ASN A 286 -4.81 -8.14 1.19
CA ASN A 286 -5.26 -7.08 0.29
C ASN A 286 -6.72 -6.67 0.51
N PHE A 287 -7.64 -7.62 0.69
CA PHE A 287 -9.03 -7.30 1.02
C PHE A 287 -9.15 -6.53 2.32
N LEU A 288 -8.42 -6.96 3.36
CA LEU A 288 -8.44 -6.33 4.67
C LEU A 288 -7.84 -4.92 4.61
N ILE A 289 -6.73 -4.73 3.89
CA ILE A 289 -6.06 -3.42 3.73
C ILE A 289 -6.96 -2.44 2.98
N ILE A 290 -7.53 -2.85 1.85
CA ILE A 290 -8.41 -1.98 1.06
C ILE A 290 -9.68 -1.66 1.86
N THR A 291 -10.23 -2.63 2.59
CA THR A 291 -11.37 -2.40 3.48
C THR A 291 -11.03 -1.40 4.57
N TYR A 292 -9.88 -1.55 5.22
CA TYR A 292 -9.39 -0.59 6.22
C TYR A 292 -9.27 0.82 5.64
N LYS A 293 -8.63 0.94 4.48
CA LYS A 293 -8.44 2.20 3.74
C LYS A 293 -9.76 2.92 3.43
N GLU A 294 -10.73 2.20 2.88
CA GLU A 294 -12.05 2.76 2.54
C GLU A 294 -12.82 3.20 3.79
N LEU A 295 -12.78 2.41 4.86
CA LEU A 295 -13.40 2.79 6.13
C LEU A 295 -12.76 4.03 6.76
N ARG A 296 -11.42 4.12 6.73
CA ARG A 296 -10.70 5.30 7.22
C ARG A 296 -11.01 6.55 6.41
N ASN A 297 -11.12 6.42 5.09
CA ASN A 297 -11.51 7.53 4.23
C ASN A 297 -12.93 8.04 4.60
N LEU A 298 -13.88 7.12 4.73
CA LEU A 298 -15.25 7.49 5.12
C LEU A 298 -15.28 8.10 6.53
N GLU A 299 -14.54 7.54 7.49
CA GLU A 299 -14.44 8.10 8.84
C GLU A 299 -13.90 9.54 8.82
N ILE A 300 -12.86 9.81 8.03
CA ILE A 300 -12.29 11.15 7.86
C ILE A 300 -13.32 12.11 7.26
N GLU A 301 -14.10 11.67 6.27
CA GLU A 301 -15.18 12.48 5.68
C GLU A 301 -16.26 12.81 6.70
N ILE A 302 -16.70 11.83 7.50
CA ILE A 302 -17.68 12.01 8.57
C ILE A 302 -17.16 12.99 9.63
N ILE A 303 -15.91 12.83 10.07
CA ILE A 303 -15.31 13.72 11.07
C ILE A 303 -15.21 15.16 10.55
N LYS A 304 -14.80 15.35 9.29
CA LYS A 304 -14.79 16.69 8.66
C LYS A 304 -16.18 17.32 8.68
N GLN A 305 -17.21 16.56 8.28
CA GLN A 305 -18.59 17.04 8.30
C GLN A 305 -19.06 17.38 9.72
N LEU A 306 -18.69 16.58 10.72
CA LEU A 306 -19.01 16.86 12.13
C LEU A 306 -18.33 18.14 12.64
N ILE A 307 -17.09 18.40 12.23
CA ILE A 307 -16.37 19.63 12.55
C ILE A 307 -17.09 20.83 11.93
N ASP A 308 -17.49 20.74 10.66
CA ASP A 308 -18.19 21.81 9.96
C ASP A 308 -19.55 22.13 10.62
N LEU A 309 -20.33 21.10 10.97
CA LEU A 309 -21.61 21.27 11.67
C LEU A 309 -21.47 21.90 13.06
N ASN A 310 -20.39 21.57 13.80
CA ASN A 310 -20.15 22.07 15.14
C ASN A 310 -19.51 23.47 15.16
N SER A 311 -18.82 23.87 14.08
CA SER A 311 -18.16 25.19 13.99
C SER A 311 -19.09 26.32 13.55
N GLY A 312 -20.28 26.02 13.04
CA GLY A 312 -21.26 27.02 12.58
C GLY A 312 -20.79 27.86 11.37
N VAL A 313 -19.73 27.41 10.69
CA VAL A 313 -19.14 28.11 9.55
C VAL A 313 -19.68 27.47 8.25
N ALA A 314 -20.82 27.92 7.81
CA ALA A 314 -21.12 27.90 6.38
C ALA A 314 -20.42 29.13 5.79
N GLU A 315 -19.18 28.98 5.34
CA GLU A 315 -18.55 29.72 4.24
C GLU A 315 -17.02 29.70 4.31
N GLU A 316 -16.46 29.40 3.17
CA GLU A 316 -15.04 29.32 2.75
C GLU A 316 -14.37 27.95 2.89
N ARG A 317 -14.51 27.20 1.78
CA ARG A 317 -13.72 26.00 1.48
C ARG A 317 -12.26 26.40 1.21
N GLN A 318 -11.49 26.59 2.27
CA GLN A 318 -10.03 26.52 2.18
C GLN A 318 -9.59 25.13 2.65
N SER A 319 -8.72 24.51 1.88
CA SER A 319 -8.12 23.19 2.15
C SER A 319 -7.53 23.15 3.56
N VAL A 320 -8.25 22.53 4.50
CA VAL A 320 -7.74 22.25 5.84
C VAL A 320 -6.87 21.01 5.74
N GLN A 321 -5.54 21.19 5.76
CA GLN A 321 -4.62 20.10 6.02
C GLN A 321 -4.78 19.69 7.49
N SER A 322 -5.39 18.52 7.72
CA SER A 322 -5.46 17.95 9.07
C SER A 322 -4.08 17.40 9.45
N LYS A 323 -3.50 17.93 10.52
CA LYS A 323 -2.35 17.31 11.17
C LYS A 323 -2.85 16.33 12.22
N ILE A 324 -2.33 15.13 12.19
CA ILE A 324 -2.60 14.09 13.19
C ILE A 324 -1.53 14.24 14.29
N GLY A 325 -1.97 14.36 15.53
CA GLY A 325 -1.12 14.41 16.73
C GLY A 325 -1.39 13.24 17.68
N PHE A 326 -0.52 13.04 18.65
CA PHE A 326 -0.69 12.05 19.71
C PHE A 326 -0.89 12.74 21.06
N ASP A 327 -1.71 12.16 21.93
CA ASP A 327 -1.79 12.56 23.32
C ASP A 327 -0.65 11.97 24.16
N ALA A 328 -0.54 12.37 25.43
CA ALA A 328 0.47 11.91 26.36
C ALA A 328 0.44 10.39 26.66
N ASN A 329 -0.61 9.68 26.23
CA ASN A 329 -0.81 8.24 26.41
C ASN A 329 -0.61 7.45 25.10
N GLY A 330 -0.22 8.13 23.99
CA GLY A 330 -0.02 7.49 22.68
C GLY A 330 -1.31 7.25 21.90
N ALA A 331 -2.44 7.77 22.36
CA ALA A 331 -3.69 7.76 21.60
C ALA A 331 -3.67 8.88 20.57
N LYS A 332 -4.14 8.57 19.38
CA LYS A 332 -4.05 9.47 18.22
C LYS A 332 -5.19 10.48 18.19
N THR A 333 -4.84 11.71 17.96
CA THR A 333 -5.77 12.82 17.86
C THR A 333 -5.65 13.47 16.50
N ILE A 334 -6.77 13.64 15.78
CA ILE A 334 -6.80 14.51 14.61
C ILE A 334 -6.82 15.95 15.13
N VAL A 335 -5.64 16.59 15.10
CA VAL A 335 -5.52 18.01 15.42
C VAL A 335 -5.68 18.76 14.11
N SER A 336 -6.87 19.31 13.87
CA SER A 336 -7.03 20.26 12.78
C SER A 336 -6.44 21.62 13.19
N ASP A 337 -5.93 22.41 12.23
CA ASP A 337 -5.51 23.81 12.45
C ASP A 337 -6.62 24.74 12.99
N VAL A 338 -7.77 24.17 13.25
CA VAL A 338 -8.92 24.81 13.91
C VAL A 338 -8.58 25.23 15.34
N GLN A 339 -7.60 24.59 15.99
CA GLN A 339 -7.18 24.99 17.36
C GLN A 339 -6.64 26.43 17.44
N SER A 340 -6.04 26.96 16.37
CA SER A 340 -5.56 28.35 16.37
C SER A 340 -6.67 29.40 16.15
N LYS A 341 -7.83 29.02 15.65
CA LYS A 341 -9.01 29.89 15.47
C LYS A 341 -10.06 29.75 16.58
N MET A 342 -9.96 28.76 17.46
CA MET A 342 -10.95 28.43 18.49
C MET A 342 -10.82 29.25 19.79
N ASN A 343 -9.89 30.17 19.91
CA ASN A 343 -9.77 31.04 21.10
C ASN A 343 -10.81 32.16 21.15
N PHE A 344 -11.85 32.16 20.31
CA PHE A 344 -12.77 33.31 20.19
C PHE A 344 -14.26 33.02 20.37
N SER A 345 -14.67 31.99 21.03
CA SER A 345 -16.03 31.96 21.69
C SER A 345 -16.19 30.64 22.45
N GLY A 346 -16.58 30.72 23.69
CA GLY A 346 -16.74 29.68 24.71
C GLY A 346 -17.52 28.39 24.38
N THR A 347 -17.35 27.86 23.21
CA THR A 347 -17.89 26.55 22.78
C THR A 347 -16.80 25.51 22.98
N GLN A 348 -17.03 24.50 23.79
CA GLN A 348 -16.16 23.35 23.98
C GLN A 348 -16.00 22.64 22.63
N SER A 349 -14.82 22.70 22.06
CA SER A 349 -14.47 21.98 20.84
C SER A 349 -14.43 20.48 21.12
N LYS A 350 -15.28 19.70 20.45
CA LYS A 350 -15.27 18.24 20.53
C LYS A 350 -14.03 17.72 19.79
N ILE A 351 -13.16 17.00 20.48
CA ILE A 351 -12.02 16.31 19.88
C ILE A 351 -12.51 14.96 19.37
N TYR A 352 -12.28 14.67 18.10
CA TYR A 352 -12.62 13.40 17.49
C TYR A 352 -11.38 12.51 17.39
N PHE A 353 -11.50 11.28 17.83
CA PHE A 353 -10.48 10.24 17.72
C PHE A 353 -10.91 9.26 16.64
N THR A 354 -9.93 8.53 16.08
CA THR A 354 -10.25 7.41 15.21
C THR A 354 -10.91 6.30 16.01
N GLU A 355 -12.03 5.81 15.49
CA GLU A 355 -12.77 4.68 16.04
C GLU A 355 -12.46 3.38 15.26
N ILE A 356 -11.89 3.49 14.06
CA ILE A 356 -11.49 2.33 13.23
C ILE A 356 -10.13 1.81 13.68
N SER A 357 -10.11 0.56 14.14
CA SER A 357 -8.92 -0.11 14.70
C SER A 357 -8.62 -1.41 13.95
N LEU A 358 -7.36 -1.79 13.88
CA LEU A 358 -6.93 -3.09 13.32
C LEU A 358 -7.54 -4.29 14.06
N THR A 359 -8.01 -4.11 15.30
CA THR A 359 -8.72 -5.16 16.06
C THR A 359 -10.07 -5.58 15.46
N GLN A 360 -10.54 -4.87 14.43
CA GLN A 360 -11.75 -5.22 13.68
C GLN A 360 -11.46 -6.19 12.52
N PHE A 361 -10.18 -6.40 12.16
CA PHE A 361 -9.77 -7.13 10.97
C PHE A 361 -9.15 -8.48 11.36
N TYR A 362 -9.70 -9.54 10.80
CA TYR A 362 -9.30 -10.92 11.08
C TYR A 362 -9.02 -11.63 9.76
N GLY A 363 -7.93 -12.39 9.71
CA GLY A 363 -7.55 -13.18 8.55
C GLY A 363 -7.06 -14.57 8.96
N ILE A 364 -7.21 -15.54 8.07
CA ILE A 364 -6.52 -16.83 8.14
C ILE A 364 -5.66 -16.95 6.90
N GLU A 365 -4.40 -17.32 7.09
CA GLU A 365 -3.48 -17.65 6.01
C GLU A 365 -2.58 -18.81 6.43
N ILE A 366 -2.40 -19.79 5.53
CA ILE A 366 -1.62 -20.99 5.77
C ILE A 366 -0.13 -20.73 5.53
N LYS A 367 0.18 -19.83 4.58
CA LYS A 367 1.54 -19.50 4.21
C LYS A 367 2.09 -18.43 5.15
N ASP A 368 3.11 -18.79 5.92
CA ASP A 368 3.78 -17.90 6.87
C ASP A 368 4.13 -16.54 6.27
N PHE A 369 4.66 -16.57 5.04
CA PHE A 369 5.03 -15.35 4.34
C PHE A 369 3.86 -14.42 4.06
N ALA A 370 2.78 -14.94 3.46
CA ALA A 370 1.60 -14.13 3.17
C ALA A 370 0.95 -13.61 4.46
N HIS A 371 0.99 -14.42 5.54
CA HIS A 371 0.56 -14.01 6.88
C HIS A 371 1.37 -12.82 7.41
N GLU A 372 2.71 -12.88 7.39
CA GLU A 372 3.58 -11.77 7.84
C GLU A 372 3.36 -10.50 7.01
N MET A 373 3.17 -10.67 5.70
CA MET A 373 2.86 -9.55 4.80
C MET A 373 1.49 -8.92 5.08
N ALA A 374 0.48 -9.73 5.40
CA ALA A 374 -0.84 -9.22 5.76
C ALA A 374 -0.78 -8.37 7.05
N ILE A 375 -0.06 -8.84 8.05
CA ILE A 375 0.17 -8.11 9.30
C ILE A 375 0.92 -6.80 9.03
N LEU A 376 2.03 -6.87 8.30
CA LEU A 376 2.85 -5.71 7.97
C LEU A 376 2.04 -4.65 7.21
N SER A 377 1.35 -5.07 6.15
CA SER A 377 0.59 -4.16 5.30
C SER A 377 -0.57 -3.48 6.04
N LEU A 378 -1.29 -4.23 6.90
CA LEU A 378 -2.33 -3.65 7.75
C LEU A 378 -1.76 -2.65 8.74
N TRP A 379 -0.64 -2.98 9.36
CA TRP A 379 0.01 -2.10 10.33
C TRP A 379 0.57 -0.84 9.68
N LEU A 380 1.22 -0.95 8.51
CA LEU A 380 1.65 0.21 7.71
C LEU A 380 0.45 1.04 7.24
N GLY A 381 -0.67 0.39 6.89
CA GLY A 381 -1.94 1.05 6.58
C GLY A 381 -2.43 1.87 7.76
N GLU A 382 -2.39 1.34 8.96
CA GLU A 382 -2.72 2.07 10.17
C GLU A 382 -1.81 3.30 10.33
N CYS A 383 -0.50 3.14 10.18
CA CYS A 383 0.46 4.23 10.28
C CYS A 383 0.25 5.34 9.22
N LYS A 384 -0.06 4.99 7.97
CA LYS A 384 -0.29 5.96 6.88
C LYS A 384 -1.57 6.80 7.09
N PHE A 385 -2.57 6.25 7.76
CA PHE A 385 -3.84 6.93 8.04
C PHE A 385 -3.90 7.57 9.43
N GLN A 386 -2.78 7.61 10.13
CA GLN A 386 -2.58 8.33 11.37
C GLN A 386 -2.20 9.75 11.14
#